data_60251c653e4d7c424c7061cbd6f41e4c
#
_entry.id   60251c653e4d7c424c7061cbd6f41e4c
#
_cell.length_a   1.000
_cell.length_b   1.000
_cell.length_c   1.000
_cell.angle_alpha   90.00
_cell.angle_beta   90.00
_cell.angle_gamma   90.00
#
_symmetry.space_group_name_H-M   'P 1'
#
loop_
_entity.id
_entity.type
_entity.pdbx_description
1 polymer ?
#
loop_
_entity_poly.entity_id
_entity_poly.type
_entity_poly.pdbx_seq_one_letter_code
_entity_poly.pdbx_strand_id
1 'polypeptide(L)'
;MKRILIILFCLLNLVSCKTTISECSVDRTIECKESQIEPDIPKFVKDVTFLPLETNGNTLLGSVDKVEFYDGMVYIADYSTRKIVAYDMNGKLRFVLDRQGRGPGEYLEIKSFSVDSDNLYILDNFGRKLFVYDSLTGEYKTTKEMPIVAWDVEALSNGDLIFAFVTAGGKLSKKQPPYRLFVTDNNLNVKEQMLEYGKNGDSDVLGYSHFFSVYGDRILFCSYFNDAYYVLDRNNGEIIETVGIGFENKASIKDKSEVSLVNNYTYLSSVPIACGDYLACDITTKDVGGNYLYGSRTKGFVSNPEYGGRNCMLELVGSYDDSFVSVLWNREMYDSIVSTGFQKAGDDVEMALDKGALVLLFYHMI
;
A
#
# COMPACT_ATOMS: atom_id res chain seq x y z
N MET A 1 -7.53 -61.67 53.69
CA MET A 1 -7.00 -61.10 52.44
C MET A 1 -7.86 -59.94 52.03
N LYS A 2 -7.40 -58.70 52.34
CA LYS A 2 -8.13 -57.46 51.98
C LYS A 2 -7.55 -56.94 50.66
N ARG A 3 -8.36 -56.86 49.60
CA ARG A 3 -7.99 -56.22 48.37
C ARG A 3 -8.24 -54.73 48.50
N ILE A 4 -7.18 -53.92 48.42
CA ILE A 4 -7.24 -52.48 48.40
C ILE A 4 -7.48 -52.06 46.94
N LEU A 5 -8.63 -51.39 46.67
CA LEU A 5 -8.99 -50.81 45.39
C LEU A 5 -8.44 -49.41 45.33
N ILE A 6 -7.40 -49.21 44.52
CA ILE A 6 -6.85 -47.87 44.25
C ILE A 6 -7.67 -47.23 43.11
N ILE A 7 -8.51 -46.26 43.49
CA ILE A 7 -9.21 -45.43 42.53
C ILE A 7 -8.23 -44.32 42.09
N LEU A 8 -7.75 -44.44 40.85
CA LEU A 8 -6.95 -43.42 40.20
C LEU A 8 -7.87 -42.29 39.70
N PHE A 9 -7.86 -41.17 40.44
CA PHE A 9 -8.65 -39.99 40.06
C PHE A 9 -7.83 -39.24 39.00
N CYS A 10 -8.13 -39.48 37.70
CA CYS A 10 -7.61 -38.66 36.61
C CYS A 10 -8.28 -37.28 36.65
N LEU A 11 -7.59 -36.30 37.21
CA LEU A 11 -7.91 -34.89 37.06
C LEU A 11 -7.66 -34.50 35.58
N LEU A 12 -8.72 -34.54 34.81
CA LEU A 12 -8.78 -33.87 33.51
C LEU A 12 -8.73 -32.35 33.78
N ASN A 13 -7.54 -31.79 33.72
CA ASN A 13 -7.38 -30.35 33.53
C ASN A 13 -7.95 -29.99 32.16
N LEU A 14 -9.21 -29.60 32.13
CA LEU A 14 -9.76 -28.85 31.01
C LEU A 14 -9.05 -27.48 30.99
N VAL A 15 -7.96 -27.43 30.29
CA VAL A 15 -7.39 -26.15 29.87
C VAL A 15 -8.40 -25.56 28.89
N SER A 16 -9.33 -24.78 29.43
CA SER A 16 -10.15 -23.87 28.65
C SER A 16 -9.20 -22.86 28.03
N CYS A 17 -8.74 -23.12 26.81
CA CYS A 17 -8.15 -22.11 25.97
C CYS A 17 -9.21 -21.05 25.74
N LYS A 18 -9.29 -20.05 26.63
CA LYS A 18 -9.87 -18.77 26.26
C LYS A 18 -8.96 -18.26 25.16
N THR A 19 -9.37 -18.43 23.91
CA THR A 19 -8.83 -17.68 22.77
C THR A 19 -9.15 -16.21 23.04
N THR A 20 -8.26 -15.56 23.78
CA THR A 20 -8.16 -14.11 23.79
C THR A 20 -7.82 -13.75 22.36
N ILE A 21 -8.63 -12.93 21.72
CA ILE A 21 -8.24 -12.17 20.54
C ILE A 21 -7.01 -11.39 21.04
N SER A 22 -5.81 -11.82 20.68
CA SER A 22 -4.60 -11.09 21.03
C SER A 22 -4.61 -9.83 20.18
N GLU A 23 -4.65 -8.66 20.83
CA GLU A 23 -4.09 -7.47 20.20
C GLU A 23 -2.73 -7.89 19.66
N CYS A 24 -2.48 -7.62 18.38
CA CYS A 24 -1.16 -7.86 17.82
C CYS A 24 -0.17 -7.12 18.72
N SER A 25 0.80 -7.83 19.28
CA SER A 25 1.81 -7.18 20.12
C SER A 25 2.55 -6.20 19.22
N VAL A 26 2.42 -4.91 19.50
CA VAL A 26 3.21 -3.88 18.82
C VAL A 26 4.59 -3.79 19.45
N ASP A 27 5.63 -3.70 18.62
CA ASP A 27 7.00 -3.55 19.08
C ASP A 27 7.27 -2.13 19.57
N ARG A 28 6.65 -1.14 18.93
CA ARG A 28 6.65 0.26 19.38
C ARG A 28 5.37 0.98 18.98
N THR A 29 5.07 2.05 19.69
CA THR A 29 3.93 2.94 19.40
C THR A 29 4.43 4.33 19.07
N ILE A 30 3.83 4.92 18.03
CA ILE A 30 3.98 6.34 17.68
C ILE A 30 2.73 7.06 18.18
N GLU A 31 2.90 7.99 19.11
CA GLU A 31 1.77 8.75 19.64
C GLU A 31 1.26 9.77 18.60
N CYS A 32 -0.02 9.71 18.33
CA CYS A 32 -0.73 10.66 17.48
C CYS A 32 -1.80 11.35 18.31
N LYS A 33 -1.51 12.60 18.73
CA LYS A 33 -2.45 13.41 19.49
C LYS A 33 -3.11 14.38 18.55
N GLU A 34 -4.28 14.02 18.04
CA GLU A 34 -5.01 14.77 17.03
C GLU A 34 -5.24 16.23 17.44
N SER A 35 -5.46 16.46 18.74
CA SER A 35 -5.64 17.81 19.31
C SER A 35 -4.39 18.71 19.28
N GLN A 36 -3.21 18.15 18.98
CA GLN A 36 -1.92 18.83 18.98
C GLN A 36 -1.26 18.89 17.59
N ILE A 37 -1.94 18.41 16.55
CA ILE A 37 -1.39 18.40 15.19
C ILE A 37 -1.46 19.81 14.61
N GLU A 38 -0.30 20.34 14.20
CA GLU A 38 -0.19 21.64 13.55
C GLU A 38 0.07 21.50 12.05
N PRO A 39 -0.39 22.44 11.21
CA PRO A 39 -0.15 22.43 9.77
C PRO A 39 1.26 22.95 9.46
N ASP A 40 2.22 22.07 9.13
CA ASP A 40 3.61 22.50 8.95
C ASP A 40 4.45 21.67 7.95
N ILE A 41 3.83 20.81 7.13
CA ILE A 41 4.57 19.95 6.18
C ILE A 41 5.55 20.72 5.29
N PRO A 42 5.25 21.91 4.77
CA PRO A 42 6.16 22.64 3.88
C PRO A 42 7.55 22.89 4.46
N LYS A 43 7.69 22.98 5.77
CA LYS A 43 8.99 23.17 6.43
C LYS A 43 9.92 21.95 6.36
N PHE A 44 9.41 20.79 5.98
CA PHE A 44 10.16 19.55 5.88
C PHE A 44 10.49 19.19 4.44
N VAL A 45 10.01 19.97 3.47
CA VAL A 45 10.33 19.84 2.05
C VAL A 45 11.46 20.82 1.71
N LYS A 46 12.58 20.29 1.26
CA LYS A 46 13.76 21.08 0.87
C LYS A 46 13.53 21.79 -0.46
N ASP A 47 13.11 21.05 -1.46
CA ASP A 47 12.79 21.49 -2.82
C ASP A 47 11.86 20.49 -3.51
N VAL A 48 11.44 20.85 -4.71
CA VAL A 48 10.61 19.98 -5.56
C VAL A 48 11.22 19.86 -6.95
N THR A 49 11.11 18.68 -7.56
CA THR A 49 11.47 18.48 -8.97
C THR A 49 10.31 17.84 -9.73
N PHE A 50 10.35 17.99 -11.04
CA PHE A 50 9.27 17.61 -11.93
C PHE A 50 9.80 16.70 -13.04
N LEU A 51 9.11 15.61 -13.32
CA LEU A 51 9.41 14.69 -14.41
C LEU A 51 8.20 14.61 -15.34
N PRO A 52 8.20 15.35 -16.46
CA PRO A 52 7.14 15.22 -17.46
C PRO A 52 7.25 13.87 -18.17
N LEU A 53 6.12 13.19 -18.32
CA LEU A 53 6.04 11.88 -18.95
C LEU A 53 5.66 12.04 -20.43
N GLU A 54 6.35 11.30 -21.32
CA GLU A 54 6.04 11.27 -22.74
C GLU A 54 4.60 10.82 -22.96
N THR A 55 3.82 11.66 -23.65
CA THR A 55 2.39 11.43 -23.85
C THR A 55 2.03 11.26 -25.31
N ASN A 56 1.24 10.23 -25.60
CA ASN A 56 0.61 9.98 -26.89
C ASN A 56 -0.77 9.33 -26.68
N GLY A 57 -1.50 9.03 -27.75
CA GLY A 57 -2.84 8.47 -27.63
C GLY A 57 -2.93 7.14 -26.85
N ASN A 58 -1.84 6.38 -26.76
CA ASN A 58 -1.81 5.09 -26.06
C ASN A 58 -1.44 5.23 -24.57
N THR A 59 -0.81 6.35 -24.18
CA THR A 59 -0.37 6.58 -22.79
C THR A 59 -1.42 7.31 -21.94
N LEU A 60 -2.59 7.61 -22.49
CA LEU A 60 -3.66 8.26 -21.73
C LEU A 60 -4.16 7.33 -20.62
N LEU A 61 -4.18 7.85 -19.40
CA LEU A 61 -4.67 7.19 -18.19
C LEU A 61 -5.88 7.96 -17.65
N GLY A 62 -6.86 7.24 -17.13
CA GLY A 62 -8.02 7.82 -16.43
C GLY A 62 -7.79 7.97 -14.93
N SER A 63 -6.87 7.18 -14.37
CA SER A 63 -6.45 7.23 -12.97
C SER A 63 -4.97 6.84 -12.83
N VAL A 64 -4.39 7.10 -11.66
CA VAL A 64 -3.12 6.53 -11.21
C VAL A 64 -3.41 5.80 -9.92
N ASP A 65 -3.52 4.48 -10.00
CA ASP A 65 -3.92 3.64 -8.87
C ASP A 65 -2.74 3.04 -8.12
N LYS A 66 -1.64 2.73 -8.81
CA LYS A 66 -0.38 2.26 -8.22
C LYS A 66 0.80 2.72 -9.08
N VAL A 67 1.86 3.16 -8.42
CA VAL A 67 3.14 3.51 -9.06
C VAL A 67 4.23 2.67 -8.42
N GLU A 68 5.06 2.05 -9.25
CA GLU A 68 6.27 1.36 -8.79
C GLU A 68 7.50 1.89 -9.49
N PHE A 69 8.58 2.02 -8.73
CA PHE A 69 9.90 2.38 -9.22
C PHE A 69 10.83 1.17 -9.09
N TYR A 70 11.45 0.79 -10.17
CA TYR A 70 12.41 -0.31 -10.18
C TYR A 70 13.50 -0.10 -11.22
N ASP A 71 14.77 -0.15 -10.81
CA ASP A 71 15.97 -0.11 -11.67
C ASP A 71 15.93 1.01 -12.75
N GLY A 72 15.65 2.26 -12.33
CA GLY A 72 15.62 3.41 -13.22
C GLY A 72 14.39 3.48 -14.14
N MET A 73 13.36 2.72 -13.84
CA MET A 73 12.07 2.72 -14.50
C MET A 73 10.96 3.13 -13.55
N VAL A 74 9.89 3.70 -14.09
CA VAL A 74 8.64 3.94 -13.39
C VAL A 74 7.49 3.27 -14.13
N TYR A 75 6.67 2.54 -13.39
CA TYR A 75 5.51 1.81 -13.88
C TYR A 75 4.26 2.42 -13.24
N ILE A 76 3.29 2.80 -14.06
CA ILE A 76 2.06 3.45 -13.62
C ILE A 76 0.88 2.61 -14.07
N ALA A 77 0.07 2.17 -13.12
CA ALA A 77 -1.15 1.42 -13.39
C ALA A 77 -2.40 2.28 -13.29
N ASP A 78 -3.26 2.11 -14.25
CA ASP A 78 -4.66 2.55 -14.25
C ASP A 78 -5.56 1.30 -14.22
N TYR A 79 -6.16 1.03 -13.07
CA TYR A 79 -7.00 -0.15 -12.89
C TYR A 79 -8.36 -0.01 -13.61
N SER A 80 -8.83 1.22 -13.79
CA SER A 80 -10.10 1.50 -14.46
C SER A 80 -10.04 1.20 -15.95
N THR A 81 -8.95 1.59 -16.61
CA THR A 81 -8.70 1.28 -18.02
C THR A 81 -7.90 -0.01 -18.22
N ARG A 82 -7.46 -0.65 -17.13
CA ARG A 82 -6.67 -1.89 -17.12
C ARG A 82 -5.38 -1.80 -17.92
N LYS A 83 -4.65 -0.72 -17.68
CA LYS A 83 -3.45 -0.38 -18.42
C LYS A 83 -2.27 -0.18 -17.47
N ILE A 84 -1.08 -0.59 -17.89
CA ILE A 84 0.18 -0.22 -17.24
C ILE A 84 1.04 0.47 -18.29
N VAL A 85 1.58 1.64 -17.93
CA VAL A 85 2.52 2.38 -18.77
C VAL A 85 3.86 2.46 -18.06
N ALA A 86 4.93 2.09 -18.77
CA ALA A 86 6.29 2.11 -18.24
C ALA A 86 7.12 3.20 -18.92
N TYR A 87 7.84 3.96 -18.09
CA TYR A 87 8.74 5.03 -18.52
C TYR A 87 10.14 4.82 -17.91
N ASP A 88 11.17 5.42 -18.52
CA ASP A 88 12.45 5.60 -17.82
C ASP A 88 12.42 6.88 -16.96
N MET A 89 13.46 7.06 -16.13
CA MET A 89 13.58 8.23 -15.24
C MET A 89 13.93 9.54 -15.96
N ASN A 90 13.91 9.57 -17.30
CA ASN A 90 13.88 10.78 -18.10
C ASN A 90 12.46 11.08 -18.64
N GLY A 91 11.46 10.31 -18.20
CA GLY A 91 10.07 10.44 -18.64
C GLY A 91 9.80 9.87 -20.03
N LYS A 92 10.75 9.16 -20.63
CA LYS A 92 10.58 8.58 -21.97
C LYS A 92 9.81 7.28 -21.90
N LEU A 93 8.79 7.16 -22.74
CA LEU A 93 7.98 5.96 -22.89
C LEU A 93 8.82 4.74 -23.28
N ARG A 94 8.65 3.64 -22.55
CA ARG A 94 9.27 2.36 -22.84
C ARG A 94 8.29 1.39 -23.45
N PHE A 95 7.16 1.15 -22.81
CA PHE A 95 6.08 0.35 -23.35
C PHE A 95 4.73 0.68 -22.70
N VAL A 96 3.66 0.17 -23.33
CA VAL A 96 2.30 0.18 -22.79
C VAL A 96 1.79 -1.25 -22.78
N LEU A 97 1.33 -1.72 -21.61
CA LEU A 97 0.55 -2.94 -21.47
C LEU A 97 -0.94 -2.57 -21.45
N ASP A 98 -1.63 -2.90 -22.55
CA ASP A 98 -3.07 -2.78 -22.71
C ASP A 98 -3.56 -4.07 -23.41
N ARG A 99 -3.62 -5.15 -22.64
CA ARG A 99 -3.91 -6.50 -23.16
C ARG A 99 -5.14 -7.09 -22.48
N GLN A 100 -6.27 -6.45 -22.71
CA GLN A 100 -7.55 -6.90 -22.15
C GLN A 100 -8.16 -8.00 -23.01
N GLY A 101 -8.52 -9.13 -22.40
CA GLY A 101 -9.15 -10.23 -23.11
C GLY A 101 -9.07 -11.57 -22.39
N ARG A 102 -9.19 -12.65 -23.17
CA ARG A 102 -9.15 -14.04 -22.66
C ARG A 102 -8.15 -14.92 -23.41
N GLY A 103 -7.39 -14.34 -24.31
CA GLY A 103 -6.35 -15.03 -25.05
C GLY A 103 -5.07 -15.22 -24.24
N PRO A 104 -4.04 -15.87 -24.79
CA PRO A 104 -2.74 -16.01 -24.17
C PRO A 104 -2.12 -14.63 -23.87
N GLY A 105 -1.78 -14.38 -22.59
CA GLY A 105 -1.23 -13.11 -22.17
C GLY A 105 -2.26 -11.96 -22.16
N GLU A 106 -3.56 -12.26 -22.11
CA GLU A 106 -4.60 -11.27 -21.93
C GLU A 106 -5.27 -11.44 -20.56
N TYR A 107 -5.47 -10.34 -19.83
CA TYR A 107 -6.07 -10.29 -18.50
C TYR A 107 -7.46 -9.65 -18.53
N LEU A 108 -8.29 -10.00 -17.54
CA LEU A 108 -9.63 -9.45 -17.39
C LEU A 108 -9.65 -8.20 -16.51
N GLU A 109 -8.72 -8.12 -15.56
CA GLU A 109 -8.51 -6.95 -14.70
C GLU A 109 -7.02 -6.82 -14.34
N ILE A 110 -6.65 -5.63 -13.89
CA ILE A 110 -5.44 -5.42 -13.09
C ILE A 110 -5.94 -5.16 -11.66
N LYS A 111 -5.81 -6.16 -10.79
CA LYS A 111 -6.15 -5.98 -9.38
C LYS A 111 -5.00 -5.36 -8.60
N SER A 112 -3.79 -5.74 -8.96
CA SER A 112 -2.52 -5.16 -8.53
C SER A 112 -1.43 -5.61 -9.49
N PHE A 113 -0.25 -5.00 -9.39
CA PHE A 113 0.95 -5.42 -10.10
C PHE A 113 2.18 -5.26 -9.20
N SER A 114 3.28 -5.90 -9.57
CA SER A 114 4.59 -5.64 -8.99
C SER A 114 5.69 -5.98 -9.98
N VAL A 115 6.91 -5.47 -9.72
CA VAL A 115 8.05 -5.55 -10.64
C VAL A 115 9.30 -6.05 -9.91
N ASP A 116 10.01 -6.99 -10.53
CA ASP A 116 11.38 -7.38 -10.16
C ASP A 116 12.37 -7.14 -11.33
N SER A 117 13.59 -7.63 -11.20
CA SER A 117 14.66 -7.45 -12.22
C SER A 117 14.26 -7.95 -13.60
N ASP A 118 13.46 -8.98 -13.68
CA ASP A 118 13.15 -9.69 -14.92
C ASP A 118 11.67 -9.60 -15.30
N ASN A 119 10.78 -9.44 -14.31
CA ASN A 119 9.37 -9.67 -14.48
C ASN A 119 8.51 -8.50 -14.01
N LEU A 120 7.43 -8.27 -14.75
CA LEU A 120 6.28 -7.52 -14.33
C LEU A 120 5.14 -8.51 -14.12
N TYR A 121 4.61 -8.55 -12.90
CA TYR A 121 3.53 -9.43 -12.48
C TYR A 121 2.21 -8.65 -12.48
N ILE A 122 1.15 -9.22 -13.07
CA ILE A 122 -0.20 -8.67 -13.01
C ILE A 122 -1.11 -9.68 -12.33
N LEU A 123 -1.70 -9.28 -11.21
CA LEU A 123 -2.71 -10.05 -10.48
C LEU A 123 -4.09 -9.81 -11.08
N ASP A 124 -4.71 -10.89 -11.55
CA ASP A 124 -6.08 -10.90 -12.09
C ASP A 124 -6.96 -11.84 -11.24
N ASN A 125 -7.79 -11.25 -10.38
CA ASN A 125 -8.70 -12.01 -9.51
C ASN A 125 -9.88 -12.61 -10.27
N PHE A 126 -10.40 -11.92 -11.30
CA PHE A 126 -11.48 -12.47 -12.13
C PHE A 126 -11.06 -13.73 -12.86
N GLY A 127 -9.84 -13.74 -13.41
CA GLY A 127 -9.24 -14.90 -14.03
C GLY A 127 -8.64 -15.89 -13.03
N ARG A 128 -8.42 -15.48 -11.77
CA ARG A 128 -7.62 -16.19 -10.76
C ARG A 128 -6.24 -16.56 -11.30
N LYS A 129 -5.56 -15.56 -11.83
CA LYS A 129 -4.30 -15.72 -12.53
C LYS A 129 -3.27 -14.68 -12.12
N LEU A 130 -2.01 -15.06 -12.22
CA LEU A 130 -0.87 -14.17 -12.21
C LEU A 130 -0.24 -14.19 -13.59
N PHE A 131 -0.33 -13.09 -14.32
CA PHE A 131 0.33 -12.90 -15.59
C PHE A 131 1.74 -12.40 -15.38
N VAL A 132 2.68 -12.91 -16.14
CA VAL A 132 4.09 -12.53 -16.06
C VAL A 132 4.53 -12.00 -17.43
N TYR A 133 5.02 -10.78 -17.42
CA TYR A 133 5.60 -10.10 -18.57
C TYR A 133 7.06 -9.78 -18.31
N ASP A 134 7.80 -9.45 -19.34
CA ASP A 134 9.14 -8.93 -19.20
C ASP A 134 9.09 -7.50 -18.66
N SER A 135 9.86 -7.20 -17.62
CA SER A 135 9.83 -5.89 -16.95
C SER A 135 10.29 -4.74 -17.85
N LEU A 136 11.23 -4.97 -18.78
CA LEU A 136 11.81 -3.93 -19.62
C LEU A 136 11.08 -3.71 -20.95
N THR A 137 10.44 -4.76 -21.48
CA THR A 137 9.81 -4.72 -22.82
C THR A 137 8.30 -4.85 -22.81
N GLY A 138 7.71 -5.34 -21.70
CA GLY A 138 6.28 -5.65 -21.63
C GLY A 138 5.89 -6.89 -22.45
N GLU A 139 6.85 -7.71 -22.91
CA GLU A 139 6.56 -8.94 -23.62
C GLU A 139 6.00 -10.02 -22.69
N TYR A 140 4.95 -10.72 -23.15
CA TYR A 140 4.34 -11.79 -22.38
C TYR A 140 5.29 -12.99 -22.23
N LYS A 141 5.45 -13.48 -20.99
CA LYS A 141 6.26 -14.65 -20.66
C LYS A 141 5.41 -15.86 -20.34
N THR A 142 4.53 -15.76 -19.36
CA THR A 142 3.70 -16.89 -18.91
C THR A 142 2.50 -16.44 -18.07
N THR A 143 1.62 -17.38 -17.78
CA THR A 143 0.50 -17.22 -16.85
C THR A 143 0.50 -18.36 -15.85
N LYS A 144 0.25 -18.05 -14.57
CA LYS A 144 0.18 -19.01 -13.46
C LYS A 144 -1.21 -18.95 -12.83
N GLU A 145 -1.75 -20.13 -12.46
CA GLU A 145 -3.02 -20.20 -11.72
C GLU A 145 -2.79 -19.82 -10.25
N MET A 146 -3.62 -18.91 -9.73
CA MET A 146 -3.52 -18.48 -8.34
C MET A 146 -4.13 -19.51 -7.38
N PRO A 147 -3.35 -20.04 -6.41
CA PRO A 147 -3.85 -21.01 -5.42
C PRO A 147 -4.75 -20.34 -4.37
N ILE A 148 -4.59 -19.03 -4.18
CA ILE A 148 -5.29 -18.22 -3.19
C ILE A 148 -5.96 -17.03 -3.89
N VAL A 149 -6.93 -16.41 -3.23
CA VAL A 149 -7.41 -15.06 -3.60
C VAL A 149 -6.46 -14.05 -2.96
N ALA A 150 -6.05 -13.04 -3.70
CA ALA A 150 -5.22 -11.96 -3.21
C ALA A 150 -5.74 -10.62 -3.73
N TRP A 151 -5.47 -9.55 -2.99
CA TRP A 151 -5.88 -8.19 -3.33
C TRP A 151 -4.70 -7.32 -3.74
N ASP A 152 -3.50 -7.71 -3.31
CA ASP A 152 -2.27 -7.01 -3.65
C ASP A 152 -1.12 -8.03 -3.77
N VAL A 153 -0.07 -7.66 -4.49
CA VAL A 153 1.13 -8.46 -4.71
C VAL A 153 2.36 -7.58 -4.68
N GLU A 154 3.46 -8.11 -4.09
CA GLU A 154 4.77 -7.48 -4.10
C GLU A 154 5.85 -8.52 -4.40
N ALA A 155 6.81 -8.17 -5.24
CA ALA A 155 7.97 -9.00 -5.55
C ALA A 155 9.04 -8.83 -4.47
N LEU A 156 9.54 -9.96 -3.95
CA LEU A 156 10.61 -10.01 -2.97
C LEU A 156 11.98 -10.09 -3.67
N SER A 157 13.01 -9.54 -3.02
CA SER A 157 14.37 -9.48 -3.61
C SER A 157 15.00 -10.87 -3.80
N ASN A 158 14.51 -11.89 -3.11
CA ASN A 158 14.96 -13.29 -3.29
C ASN A 158 14.25 -14.03 -4.45
N GLY A 159 13.35 -13.35 -5.19
CA GLY A 159 12.57 -13.92 -6.30
C GLY A 159 11.26 -14.60 -5.88
N ASP A 160 10.92 -14.58 -4.60
CA ASP A 160 9.61 -14.98 -4.10
C ASP A 160 8.57 -13.83 -4.29
N LEU A 161 7.30 -14.12 -4.00
CA LEU A 161 6.22 -13.14 -4.06
C LEU A 161 5.48 -13.11 -2.73
N ILE A 162 5.11 -11.92 -2.27
CA ILE A 162 4.19 -11.76 -1.15
C ILE A 162 2.85 -11.25 -1.62
N PHE A 163 1.78 -11.82 -1.11
CA PHE A 163 0.41 -11.47 -1.44
C PHE A 163 -0.34 -11.01 -0.21
N ALA A 164 -1.14 -9.96 -0.36
CA ALA A 164 -2.09 -9.52 0.66
C ALA A 164 -3.49 -10.01 0.33
N PHE A 165 -4.19 -10.51 1.35
CA PHE A 165 -5.59 -10.82 1.30
C PHE A 165 -6.34 -10.03 2.37
N VAL A 166 -7.46 -9.44 2.01
CA VAL A 166 -8.36 -8.74 2.92
C VAL A 166 -9.78 -9.26 2.75
N THR A 167 -10.55 -9.30 3.82
CA THR A 167 -11.93 -9.78 3.79
C THR A 167 -12.90 -8.73 4.31
N ALA A 168 -13.90 -8.41 3.51
CA ALA A 168 -15.02 -7.58 3.95
C ALA A 168 -16.02 -8.42 4.77
N GLY A 169 -16.35 -7.95 5.97
CA GLY A 169 -17.38 -8.56 6.82
C GLY A 169 -16.99 -9.90 7.43
N GLY A 170 -15.70 -10.21 7.56
CA GLY A 170 -15.19 -11.35 8.33
C GLY A 170 -15.58 -12.75 7.80
N LYS A 171 -16.18 -12.84 6.60
CA LYS A 171 -16.58 -14.13 6.02
C LYS A 171 -15.53 -14.64 5.04
N LEU A 172 -14.77 -15.62 5.49
CA LEU A 172 -13.83 -16.33 4.65
C LEU A 172 -14.54 -17.41 3.80
N SER A 173 -14.14 -17.53 2.55
CA SER A 173 -14.49 -18.71 1.74
C SER A 173 -13.84 -19.94 2.37
N LYS A 174 -14.55 -21.09 2.39
CA LYS A 174 -14.00 -22.36 2.90
C LYS A 174 -12.68 -22.81 2.23
N LYS A 175 -12.36 -22.24 1.07
CA LYS A 175 -11.16 -22.57 0.29
C LYS A 175 -10.02 -21.58 0.51
N GLN A 176 -10.28 -20.44 1.17
CA GLN A 176 -9.26 -19.42 1.44
C GLN A 176 -8.69 -19.67 2.84
N PRO A 177 -7.37 -19.86 2.97
CA PRO A 177 -6.74 -19.93 4.28
C PRO A 177 -6.94 -18.63 5.08
N PRO A 178 -7.09 -18.69 6.41
CA PRO A 178 -7.48 -17.55 7.22
C PRO A 178 -6.29 -16.64 7.59
N TYR A 179 -5.53 -16.22 6.60
CA TYR A 179 -4.36 -15.36 6.79
C TYR A 179 -4.43 -14.13 5.89
N ARG A 180 -3.82 -13.03 6.34
CA ARG A 180 -3.74 -11.76 5.58
C ARG A 180 -2.58 -11.75 4.60
N LEU A 181 -1.45 -12.38 4.96
CA LEU A 181 -0.25 -12.40 4.14
C LEU A 181 0.16 -13.82 3.77
N PHE A 182 0.64 -13.98 2.55
CA PHE A 182 1.12 -15.24 2.00
C PHE A 182 2.43 -14.99 1.25
N VAL A 183 3.51 -15.65 1.65
CA VAL A 183 4.74 -15.71 0.86
C VAL A 183 4.71 -16.98 0.03
N THR A 184 5.00 -16.85 -1.26
CA THR A 184 5.09 -17.99 -2.20
C THR A 184 6.43 -17.99 -2.91
N ASP A 185 6.87 -19.17 -3.33
CA ASP A 185 7.94 -19.22 -4.33
C ASP A 185 7.45 -18.74 -5.71
N ASN A 186 8.37 -18.66 -6.68
CA ASN A 186 8.05 -18.23 -8.04
C ASN A 186 7.07 -19.19 -8.75
N ASN A 187 6.85 -20.42 -8.26
CA ASN A 187 5.85 -21.36 -8.79
C ASN A 187 4.50 -21.25 -8.08
N LEU A 188 4.33 -20.26 -7.21
CA LEU A 188 3.15 -20.01 -6.37
C LEU A 188 2.90 -21.11 -5.33
N ASN A 189 3.91 -21.89 -4.94
CA ASN A 189 3.80 -22.75 -3.77
C ASN A 189 3.90 -21.88 -2.52
N VAL A 190 2.88 -21.96 -1.66
CA VAL A 190 2.84 -21.19 -0.40
C VAL A 190 3.93 -21.69 0.53
N LYS A 191 4.86 -20.81 0.91
CA LYS A 191 5.97 -21.04 1.84
C LYS A 191 5.63 -20.63 3.25
N GLU A 192 4.92 -19.49 3.38
CA GLU A 192 4.58 -18.90 4.66
C GLU A 192 3.20 -18.24 4.64
N GLN A 193 2.57 -18.20 5.81
CA GLN A 193 1.27 -17.58 6.04
C GLN A 193 1.34 -16.78 7.34
N MET A 194 0.95 -15.51 7.30
CA MET A 194 1.08 -14.60 8.44
C MET A 194 -0.19 -13.83 8.69
N LEU A 195 -0.35 -13.32 9.91
CA LEU A 195 -1.47 -12.50 10.36
C LEU A 195 -2.83 -13.23 10.20
N GLU A 196 -3.00 -14.29 11.01
CA GLU A 196 -4.22 -15.10 11.03
C GLU A 196 -5.43 -14.27 11.43
N TYR A 197 -6.54 -14.43 10.70
CA TYR A 197 -7.84 -13.86 11.08
C TYR A 197 -8.40 -14.54 12.32
N GLY A 198 -8.86 -13.75 13.28
CA GLY A 198 -9.52 -14.26 14.49
C GLY A 198 -10.83 -14.99 14.16
N LYS A 199 -11.21 -15.96 15.02
CA LYS A 199 -12.42 -16.80 14.84
C LYS A 199 -13.74 -16.01 14.84
N ASN A 200 -13.75 -14.80 15.36
CA ASN A 200 -14.94 -13.96 15.52
C ASN A 200 -14.99 -12.78 14.53
N GLY A 201 -14.30 -12.92 13.41
CA GLY A 201 -14.49 -12.00 12.30
C GLY A 201 -13.80 -10.65 12.49
N ASP A 202 -12.47 -10.66 12.56
CA ASP A 202 -11.75 -9.47 12.17
C ASP A 202 -12.19 -9.15 10.75
N SER A 203 -12.79 -7.99 10.59
CA SER A 203 -13.26 -7.55 9.28
C SER A 203 -12.36 -6.45 8.82
N ASP A 204 -11.74 -6.64 7.68
CA ASP A 204 -11.11 -5.53 7.00
C ASP A 204 -12.18 -4.75 6.25
N VAL A 205 -12.06 -3.44 6.23
CA VAL A 205 -12.90 -2.59 5.37
C VAL A 205 -12.22 -2.52 4.00
N LEU A 206 -12.96 -2.78 2.94
CA LEU A 206 -12.47 -2.60 1.59
C LEU A 206 -12.55 -1.12 1.23
N GLY A 207 -11.42 -0.45 1.13
CA GLY A 207 -11.37 0.98 0.83
C GLY A 207 -10.23 1.36 -0.12
N TYR A 208 -9.25 0.47 -0.33
CA TYR A 208 -8.03 0.80 -1.07
C TYR A 208 -7.73 -0.14 -2.21
N SER A 209 -6.97 0.42 -3.16
CA SER A 209 -6.48 -0.29 -4.33
C SER A 209 -5.27 -1.15 -4.02
N HIS A 210 -4.43 -0.75 -3.04
CA HIS A 210 -3.19 -1.45 -2.66
C HIS A 210 -3.01 -1.46 -1.13
N PHE A 211 -2.24 -2.43 -0.63
CA PHE A 211 -2.01 -2.67 0.80
C PHE A 211 -0.52 -2.68 1.15
N PHE A 212 0.34 -2.63 0.13
CA PHE A 212 1.78 -2.56 0.28
C PHE A 212 2.32 -1.19 -0.13
N SER A 213 3.38 -0.75 0.56
CA SER A 213 4.21 0.39 0.18
C SER A 213 5.67 -0.03 0.32
N VAL A 214 6.49 0.25 -0.68
CA VAL A 214 7.90 -0.18 -0.71
C VAL A 214 8.82 1.02 -0.49
N TYR A 215 9.81 0.85 0.38
CA TYR A 215 10.89 1.80 0.57
C TYR A 215 12.21 1.09 0.90
N GLY A 216 13.18 1.19 0.01
CA GLY A 216 14.48 0.53 0.15
C GLY A 216 14.36 -0.99 0.29
N ASP A 217 14.86 -1.53 1.41
CA ASP A 217 14.83 -2.94 1.77
C ASP A 217 13.60 -3.36 2.60
N ARG A 218 12.58 -2.52 2.65
CA ARG A 218 11.39 -2.72 3.47
C ARG A 218 10.12 -2.65 2.64
N ILE A 219 9.13 -3.44 3.07
CA ILE A 219 7.75 -3.37 2.61
C ILE A 219 6.90 -3.02 3.83
N LEU A 220 6.08 -1.98 3.72
CA LEU A 220 5.07 -1.67 4.72
C LEU A 220 3.75 -2.32 4.30
N PHE A 221 3.05 -2.91 5.25
CA PHE A 221 1.72 -3.48 5.06
C PHE A 221 0.73 -2.89 6.06
N CYS A 222 -0.42 -2.48 5.58
CA CYS A 222 -1.54 -2.07 6.41
C CYS A 222 -2.86 -2.45 5.73
N SER A 223 -3.84 -2.86 6.49
CA SER A 223 -5.22 -2.95 6.03
C SER A 223 -6.01 -1.71 6.48
N TYR A 224 -7.10 -1.42 5.80
CA TYR A 224 -7.96 -0.27 6.10
C TYR A 224 -8.58 -0.35 7.51
N PHE A 225 -8.87 0.80 8.11
CA PHE A 225 -9.46 0.92 9.45
C PHE A 225 -8.57 0.32 10.53
N ASN A 226 -7.29 0.68 10.49
CA ASN A 226 -6.31 0.15 11.43
C ASN A 226 -5.65 1.26 12.26
N ASP A 227 -5.00 0.86 13.34
CA ASP A 227 -4.17 1.69 14.20
C ASP A 227 -2.75 1.14 14.32
N ALA A 228 -2.36 0.25 13.39
CA ALA A 228 -1.03 -0.31 13.30
C ALA A 228 -0.69 -0.65 11.84
N TYR A 229 0.59 -0.67 11.54
CA TYR A 229 1.13 -1.20 10.30
C TYR A 229 2.31 -2.14 10.59
N TYR A 230 2.62 -3.00 9.64
CA TYR A 230 3.69 -3.98 9.71
C TYR A 230 4.82 -3.58 8.78
N VAL A 231 6.05 -3.73 9.24
CA VAL A 231 7.26 -3.58 8.43
C VAL A 231 7.79 -4.98 8.14
N LEU A 232 7.95 -5.28 6.86
CA LEU A 232 8.46 -6.56 6.40
C LEU A 232 9.84 -6.37 5.75
N ASP A 233 10.68 -7.36 5.89
CA ASP A 233 11.94 -7.47 5.15
C ASP A 233 11.63 -7.76 3.68
N ARG A 234 12.07 -6.87 2.77
CA ARG A 234 11.83 -7.02 1.33
C ARG A 234 12.55 -8.23 0.73
N ASN A 235 13.57 -8.76 1.41
CA ASN A 235 14.30 -9.92 0.90
C ASN A 235 13.49 -11.21 1.00
N ASN A 236 12.75 -11.42 2.10
CA ASN A 236 12.09 -12.70 2.37
C ASN A 236 10.61 -12.59 2.79
N GLY A 237 10.11 -11.37 3.01
CA GLY A 237 8.73 -11.10 3.41
C GLY A 237 8.42 -11.31 4.89
N GLU A 238 9.42 -11.60 5.74
CA GLU A 238 9.23 -11.75 7.19
C GLU A 238 8.83 -10.42 7.85
N ILE A 239 7.91 -10.46 8.80
CA ILE A 239 7.56 -9.29 9.62
C ILE A 239 8.71 -9.02 10.58
N ILE A 240 9.35 -7.85 10.44
CA ILE A 240 10.49 -7.44 11.27
C ILE A 240 10.11 -6.42 12.34
N GLU A 241 8.98 -5.73 12.18
CA GLU A 241 8.47 -4.78 13.18
C GLU A 241 6.95 -4.60 13.00
N THR A 242 6.25 -4.44 14.12
CA THR A 242 4.85 -4.01 14.17
C THR A 242 4.79 -2.67 14.88
N VAL A 243 4.30 -1.64 14.17
CA VAL A 243 4.25 -0.27 14.66
C VAL A 243 2.80 0.14 14.92
N GLY A 244 2.47 0.42 16.16
CA GLY A 244 1.18 0.98 16.54
C GLY A 244 1.14 2.50 16.41
N ILE A 245 -0.02 3.05 16.07
CA ILE A 245 -0.30 4.48 16.16
C ILE A 245 -1.26 4.71 17.33
N GLY A 246 -0.81 5.49 18.31
CA GLY A 246 -1.57 5.82 19.52
C GLY A 246 -2.56 6.95 19.28
N PHE A 247 -3.67 6.68 18.57
CA PHE A 247 -4.73 7.64 18.37
C PHE A 247 -5.51 7.91 19.65
N GLU A 248 -5.93 9.18 19.89
CA GLU A 248 -6.75 9.55 21.04
C GLU A 248 -8.16 8.92 20.97
N ASN A 249 -8.70 8.73 19.75
CA ASN A 249 -10.03 8.17 19.53
C ASN A 249 -9.96 6.88 18.65
N LYS A 250 -9.20 5.88 19.07
CA LYS A 250 -9.09 4.62 18.34
C LYS A 250 -10.29 3.68 18.59
N ALA A 251 -10.64 2.88 17.60
CA ALA A 251 -11.65 1.84 17.73
C ALA A 251 -11.16 0.69 18.64
N SER A 252 -12.06 0.15 19.48
CA SER A 252 -11.79 -1.11 20.17
C SER A 252 -11.81 -2.28 19.15
N ILE A 253 -11.23 -3.43 19.52
CA ILE A 253 -11.27 -4.65 18.68
C ILE A 253 -12.69 -5.03 18.31
N LYS A 254 -13.64 -4.88 19.25
CA LYS A 254 -15.05 -5.16 18.99
C LYS A 254 -15.63 -4.20 17.95
N ASP A 255 -15.30 -2.91 18.05
CA ASP A 255 -15.81 -1.89 17.15
C ASP A 255 -15.21 -2.05 15.73
N LYS A 256 -13.97 -2.49 15.61
CA LYS A 256 -13.33 -2.80 14.31
C LYS A 256 -14.05 -3.91 13.54
N SER A 257 -14.80 -4.79 14.20
CA SER A 257 -15.64 -5.79 13.53
C SER A 257 -16.93 -5.22 12.92
N GLU A 258 -17.29 -3.98 13.26
CA GLU A 258 -18.51 -3.32 12.80
C GLU A 258 -18.18 -2.17 11.84
N VAL A 259 -18.12 -2.47 10.55
CA VAL A 259 -17.80 -1.50 9.46
C VAL A 259 -18.66 -0.23 9.52
N SER A 260 -19.89 -0.33 10.05
CA SER A 260 -20.76 0.84 10.22
C SER A 260 -20.23 1.91 11.19
N LEU A 261 -19.27 1.54 12.04
CA LEU A 261 -18.70 2.44 13.05
C LEU A 261 -17.43 3.17 12.58
N VAL A 262 -16.95 2.89 11.38
CA VAL A 262 -15.69 3.43 10.84
C VAL A 262 -15.59 4.96 11.00
N ASN A 263 -16.67 5.68 10.73
CA ASN A 263 -16.69 7.15 10.79
C ASN A 263 -16.70 7.72 12.23
N ASN A 264 -16.72 6.88 13.26
CA ASN A 264 -16.74 7.33 14.65
C ASN A 264 -15.34 7.39 15.28
N TYR A 265 -14.32 6.89 14.58
CA TYR A 265 -12.98 6.67 15.12
C TYR A 265 -11.89 7.27 14.25
N THR A 266 -10.72 7.45 14.85
CA THR A 266 -9.49 7.80 14.13
C THR A 266 -8.71 6.54 13.80
N TYR A 267 -8.22 6.43 12.56
CA TYR A 267 -7.53 5.24 12.05
C TYR A 267 -6.65 5.57 10.84
N LEU A 268 -5.71 4.67 10.54
CA LEU A 268 -5.01 4.66 9.26
C LEU A 268 -5.98 4.23 8.16
N SER A 269 -6.11 5.06 7.16
CA SER A 269 -6.99 4.82 6.03
C SER A 269 -6.26 4.26 4.80
N SER A 270 -4.92 4.28 4.79
CA SER A 270 -4.08 3.61 3.78
C SER A 270 -2.81 3.05 4.41
N VAL A 271 -2.05 2.28 3.63
CA VAL A 271 -0.70 1.90 4.03
C VAL A 271 0.17 3.16 4.08
N PRO A 272 0.95 3.37 5.16
CA PRO A 272 1.86 4.49 5.23
C PRO A 272 2.96 4.43 4.15
N ILE A 273 3.39 5.58 3.67
CA ILE A 273 4.51 5.71 2.73
C ILE A 273 5.72 6.20 3.48
N ALA A 274 6.81 5.44 3.45
CA ALA A 274 8.08 5.82 4.07
C ALA A 274 9.01 6.54 3.06
N CYS A 275 9.79 7.51 3.56
CA CYS A 275 10.78 8.24 2.79
C CYS A 275 11.85 8.79 3.75
N GLY A 276 13.06 8.23 3.74
CA GLY A 276 14.11 8.59 4.69
C GLY A 276 13.65 8.42 6.14
N ASP A 277 13.78 9.50 6.90
CA ASP A 277 13.34 9.58 8.30
C ASP A 277 11.85 9.91 8.46
N TYR A 278 11.10 9.98 7.38
CA TYR A 278 9.70 10.42 7.37
C TYR A 278 8.75 9.29 7.03
N LEU A 279 7.54 9.41 7.56
CA LEU A 279 6.42 8.51 7.31
C LEU A 279 5.20 9.37 6.98
N ALA A 280 4.70 9.27 5.76
CA ALA A 280 3.45 9.89 5.37
C ALA A 280 2.30 8.90 5.66
N CYS A 281 1.31 9.39 6.41
CA CYS A 281 0.15 8.62 6.82
C CYS A 281 -1.12 9.31 6.33
N ASP A 282 -1.99 8.54 5.71
CA ASP A 282 -3.35 8.98 5.47
C ASP A 282 -4.19 8.56 6.68
N ILE A 283 -4.66 9.56 7.42
CA ILE A 283 -5.39 9.37 8.68
C ILE A 283 -6.80 9.93 8.51
N THR A 284 -7.79 9.09 8.74
CA THR A 284 -9.19 9.52 8.83
C THR A 284 -9.56 9.73 10.29
N THR A 285 -10.10 10.91 10.59
CA THR A 285 -10.73 11.24 11.88
C THR A 285 -12.24 11.22 11.71
N LYS A 286 -12.98 11.37 12.81
CA LYS A 286 -14.45 11.40 12.81
C LYS A 286 -15.04 12.36 11.77
N ASP A 287 -14.40 13.50 11.52
CA ASP A 287 -14.97 14.59 10.74
C ASP A 287 -14.22 14.85 9.43
N VAL A 288 -12.92 14.51 9.35
CA VAL A 288 -12.06 14.85 8.21
C VAL A 288 -10.96 13.79 8.03
N GLY A 289 -10.72 13.39 6.80
CA GLY A 289 -9.50 12.67 6.40
C GLY A 289 -8.41 13.64 5.98
N GLY A 290 -7.13 13.26 6.13
CA GLY A 290 -6.03 14.11 5.71
C GLY A 290 -4.68 13.40 5.70
N ASN A 291 -3.72 14.02 5.01
CA ASN A 291 -2.35 13.56 4.95
C ASN A 291 -1.54 14.16 6.11
N TYR A 292 -0.82 13.30 6.82
CA TYR A 292 -0.01 13.65 7.97
C TYR A 292 1.41 13.12 7.77
N LEU A 293 2.38 13.92 8.19
CA LEU A 293 3.80 13.55 8.17
C LEU A 293 4.29 13.33 9.60
N TYR A 294 4.94 12.19 9.82
CA TYR A 294 5.67 11.88 11.06
C TYR A 294 7.13 11.63 10.75
N GLY A 295 8.02 12.03 11.64
CA GLY A 295 9.45 11.74 11.53
C GLY A 295 10.24 12.28 12.70
N SER A 296 11.54 11.99 12.73
CA SER A 296 12.44 12.45 13.79
C SER A 296 12.55 13.99 13.87
N ARG A 297 12.39 14.66 12.74
CA ARG A 297 12.46 16.13 12.61
C ARG A 297 11.14 16.83 12.88
N THR A 298 10.01 16.16 12.68
CA THR A 298 8.67 16.71 12.96
C THR A 298 8.36 16.76 14.46
N LYS A 299 9.05 15.91 15.26
CA LYS A 299 8.79 15.72 16.69
C LYS A 299 7.34 15.34 17.02
N GLY A 300 6.65 14.70 16.11
CA GLY A 300 5.27 14.31 16.17
C GLY A 300 4.63 14.31 14.79
N PHE A 301 3.32 14.22 14.73
CA PHE A 301 2.58 14.36 13.47
C PHE A 301 2.38 15.85 13.14
N VAL A 302 2.55 16.17 11.86
CA VAL A 302 2.16 17.46 11.29
C VAL A 302 1.19 17.20 10.15
N SER A 303 0.21 18.07 9.98
CA SER A 303 -0.77 17.96 8.91
C SER A 303 -0.36 18.76 7.67
N ASN A 304 -0.92 18.36 6.54
CA ASN A 304 -0.79 19.10 5.29
C ASN A 304 -1.73 20.31 5.32
N PRO A 305 -1.21 21.55 5.40
CA PRO A 305 -2.06 22.72 5.52
C PRO A 305 -2.75 23.03 4.18
N GLU A 306 -3.94 23.58 4.29
CA GLU A 306 -4.63 24.16 3.15
C GLU A 306 -4.24 25.63 2.96
N TYR A 307 -3.72 25.96 1.79
CA TYR A 307 -3.52 27.34 1.35
C TYR A 307 -4.62 27.73 0.36
N GLY A 308 -5.50 28.65 0.76
CA GLY A 308 -6.61 29.06 -0.09
C GLY A 308 -7.57 27.92 -0.45
N GLY A 309 -7.74 26.95 0.46
CA GLY A 309 -8.56 25.76 0.23
C GLY A 309 -7.85 24.64 -0.54
N ARG A 310 -6.51 24.61 -0.56
CA ARG A 310 -5.70 23.60 -1.25
C ARG A 310 -4.55 23.10 -0.37
N ASN A 311 -4.27 21.81 -0.46
CA ASN A 311 -3.17 21.18 0.25
C ASN A 311 -1.81 21.60 -0.34
N CYS A 312 -0.79 21.75 0.51
CA CYS A 312 0.58 22.07 0.09
C CYS A 312 1.29 20.90 -0.57
N MET A 313 0.94 19.68 -0.20
CA MET A 313 1.34 18.46 -0.89
C MET A 313 0.11 17.81 -1.48
N LEU A 314 0.22 17.33 -2.70
CA LEU A 314 -0.79 16.52 -3.34
C LEU A 314 -0.82 15.11 -2.74
N GLU A 315 -1.86 14.34 -3.06
CA GLU A 315 -1.93 12.93 -2.72
C GLU A 315 -0.67 12.20 -3.18
N LEU A 316 -0.06 11.45 -2.27
CA LEU A 316 1.18 10.74 -2.54
C LEU A 316 0.86 9.38 -3.17
N VAL A 317 1.61 9.06 -4.22
CA VAL A 317 1.51 7.76 -4.92
C VAL A 317 2.64 6.80 -4.57
N GLY A 318 3.63 7.25 -3.80
CA GLY A 318 4.78 6.45 -3.37
C GLY A 318 5.97 7.31 -2.95
N SER A 319 7.12 6.67 -2.88
CA SER A 319 8.41 7.33 -2.65
C SER A 319 9.46 6.77 -3.62
N TYR A 320 10.44 7.60 -3.94
CA TYR A 320 11.60 7.24 -4.76
C TYR A 320 12.85 7.94 -4.23
N ASP A 321 13.91 7.19 -3.95
CA ASP A 321 15.09 7.67 -3.23
C ASP A 321 14.65 8.43 -1.94
N ASP A 322 15.12 9.66 -1.75
CA ASP A 322 14.78 10.50 -0.59
C ASP A 322 13.63 11.47 -0.88
N SER A 323 12.67 11.08 -1.74
CA SER A 323 11.56 11.93 -2.15
C SER A 323 10.21 11.23 -2.03
N PHE A 324 9.21 11.94 -1.53
CA PHE A 324 7.82 11.55 -1.76
C PHE A 324 7.39 11.92 -3.18
N VAL A 325 6.50 11.12 -3.76
CA VAL A 325 6.06 11.30 -5.14
C VAL A 325 4.56 11.50 -5.22
N SER A 326 4.16 12.50 -6.00
CA SER A 326 2.77 12.78 -6.39
C SER A 326 2.64 12.89 -7.91
N VAL A 327 1.41 13.01 -8.39
CA VAL A 327 1.10 13.18 -9.82
C VAL A 327 0.40 14.50 -10.07
N LEU A 328 0.90 15.27 -11.02
CA LEU A 328 0.23 16.43 -11.60
C LEU A 328 -0.52 16.01 -12.85
N TRP A 329 -1.82 16.21 -12.84
CA TRP A 329 -2.70 15.88 -13.95
C TRP A 329 -2.90 17.02 -14.93
N ASN A 330 -2.72 18.26 -14.47
CA ASN A 330 -3.03 19.45 -15.27
C ASN A 330 -2.30 20.68 -14.73
N ARG A 331 -2.39 21.75 -15.50
CA ARG A 331 -1.79 23.03 -15.16
C ARG A 331 -2.36 23.64 -13.88
N GLU A 332 -3.63 23.45 -13.57
CA GLU A 332 -4.25 23.99 -12.38
C GLU A 332 -3.64 23.43 -11.10
N MET A 333 -3.38 22.11 -11.05
CA MET A 333 -2.68 21.47 -9.93
C MET A 333 -1.26 22.02 -9.77
N TYR A 334 -0.53 22.19 -10.87
CA TYR A 334 0.79 22.77 -10.87
C TYR A 334 0.79 24.21 -10.32
N ASP A 335 -0.09 25.07 -10.84
CA ASP A 335 -0.21 26.46 -10.38
C ASP A 335 -0.58 26.53 -8.89
N SER A 336 -1.38 25.56 -8.42
CA SER A 336 -1.70 25.42 -7.00
C SER A 336 -0.45 25.18 -6.16
N ILE A 337 0.36 24.20 -6.53
CA ILE A 337 1.60 23.85 -5.83
C ILE A 337 2.59 25.04 -5.83
N VAL A 338 2.79 25.69 -6.98
CA VAL A 338 3.65 26.87 -7.08
C VAL A 338 3.13 28.02 -6.19
N SER A 339 1.82 28.19 -6.09
CA SER A 339 1.23 29.24 -5.25
C SER A 339 1.49 29.07 -3.75
N THR A 340 1.84 27.85 -3.30
CA THR A 340 2.23 27.57 -1.91
C THR A 340 3.67 27.93 -1.58
N GLY A 341 4.45 28.41 -2.58
CA GLY A 341 5.82 28.86 -2.40
C GLY A 341 6.89 27.86 -2.86
N PHE A 342 6.51 26.74 -3.44
CA PHE A 342 7.48 25.81 -4.06
C PHE A 342 8.07 26.40 -5.34
N GLN A 343 9.28 25.92 -5.68
CA GLN A 343 10.00 26.37 -6.85
C GLN A 343 9.22 26.09 -8.15
N LYS A 344 9.21 27.07 -9.03
CA LYS A 344 8.65 26.95 -10.37
C LYS A 344 9.47 26.01 -11.23
N ALA A 345 8.79 25.17 -12.02
CA ALA A 345 9.45 24.33 -13.03
C ALA A 345 9.94 25.14 -14.23
N GLY A 346 10.70 24.50 -15.10
CA GLY A 346 11.05 25.04 -16.40
C GLY A 346 9.86 25.05 -17.38
N ASP A 347 10.01 25.83 -18.47
CA ASP A 347 8.97 25.99 -19.50
C ASP A 347 8.58 24.66 -20.17
N ASP A 348 9.47 23.67 -20.20
CA ASP A 348 9.24 22.34 -20.74
C ASP A 348 8.14 21.57 -19.97
N VAL A 349 8.15 21.68 -18.63
CA VAL A 349 7.14 21.08 -17.76
C VAL A 349 5.78 21.75 -17.96
N GLU A 350 5.79 23.09 -18.00
CA GLU A 350 4.57 23.85 -18.23
C GLU A 350 3.94 23.50 -19.61
N MET A 351 4.76 23.43 -20.65
CA MET A 351 4.33 23.02 -21.99
C MET A 351 3.83 21.57 -22.04
N ALA A 352 4.41 20.67 -21.25
CA ALA A 352 3.96 19.29 -21.14
C ALA A 352 2.56 19.20 -20.50
N LEU A 353 2.34 19.92 -19.41
CA LEU A 353 1.02 20.00 -18.75
C LEU A 353 -0.05 20.61 -19.67
N ASP A 354 0.30 21.67 -20.43
CA ASP A 354 -0.62 22.31 -21.38
C ASP A 354 -1.02 21.37 -22.52
N LYS A 355 -0.19 20.35 -22.81
CA LYS A 355 -0.50 19.27 -23.77
C LYS A 355 -1.20 18.07 -23.15
N GLY A 356 -1.51 18.13 -21.86
CA GLY A 356 -2.17 17.05 -21.13
C GLY A 356 -1.25 15.89 -20.75
N ALA A 357 0.06 16.12 -20.67
CA ALA A 357 0.99 15.14 -20.15
C ALA A 357 0.83 15.02 -18.63
N LEU A 358 0.98 13.79 -18.11
CA LEU A 358 1.20 13.59 -16.68
C LEU A 358 2.63 14.04 -16.31
N VAL A 359 2.76 14.62 -15.12
CA VAL A 359 4.06 15.00 -14.56
C VAL A 359 4.18 14.39 -13.17
N LEU A 360 5.25 13.65 -12.93
CA LEU A 360 5.58 13.23 -11.58
C LEU A 360 6.24 14.39 -10.84
N LEU A 361 5.76 14.63 -9.63
CA LEU A 361 6.25 15.66 -8.72
C LEU A 361 6.96 14.98 -7.55
N PHE A 362 8.25 15.28 -7.39
CA PHE A 362 9.08 14.75 -6.31
C PHE A 362 9.27 15.83 -5.25
N TYR A 363 8.88 15.53 -4.00
CA TYR A 363 9.13 16.36 -2.83
C TYR A 363 10.38 15.86 -2.12
N HIS A 364 11.49 16.55 -2.28
CA HIS A 364 12.75 16.21 -1.63
C HIS A 364 12.72 16.62 -0.17
N MET A 365 12.90 15.66 0.72
CA MET A 365 12.83 15.90 2.17
C MET A 365 14.16 16.45 2.72
N ILE A 366 14.09 17.20 3.87
CA ILE A 366 15.28 17.81 4.51
C ILE A 366 16.08 16.77 5.27
#